data_85612ba26c2b56138e02955dd0fa85b8
#
_entry.id   85612ba26c2b56138e02955dd0fa85b8
#
_cell.length_a   1.000
_cell.length_b   1.000
_cell.length_c   1.000
_cell.angle_alpha   90.00
_cell.angle_beta   90.00
_cell.angle_gamma   90.00
#
_symmetry.space_group_name_H-M   'P 1'
#
loop_
_entity.id
_entity.type
_entity.pdbx_description
1 polymer ?
#
loop_
_entity_poly.entity_id
_entity_poly.type
_entity_poly.pdbx_seq_one_letter_code
_entity_poly.pdbx_strand_id
1 'polypeptide(L)'
;MLMVWILVSYWYMKYVEVVIYPPRNLGEKNMGAGLTAYFKSEFSNWGKGETIWLFSASAVILGLSLYWGDSLLGIIAALTGVWCVVLTGMGKSVCFVFGIVNVLCYAYISYGAKYYGEVMLNTLYYFPMNFVGLYIWNKHTNKETGEVDKRHLTNKKRLIIALGSIVAIVIYGVILKHMGGNLPYIDSLTTILSITAQILTLYRVAEQWILWMVVNAATIFMWGVNFAQGNENIAVLLMWMVYFLNAVFMYYRWSKEAKNNEI
;
A
#
# COMPACT_ATOMS: atom_id res chain seq x y z
N MET A 1 20.72 -0.70 -3.84
CA MET A 1 20.32 -1.17 -2.49
C MET A 1 20.85 -0.25 -1.38
N LEU A 2 22.15 0.02 -1.29
CA LEU A 2 22.73 0.86 -0.21
C LEU A 2 22.14 2.28 -0.19
N MET A 3 21.92 2.91 -1.33
CA MET A 3 21.41 4.28 -1.44
C MET A 3 19.91 4.38 -1.10
N VAL A 4 19.10 3.39 -1.46
CA VAL A 4 17.71 3.25 -1.01
C VAL A 4 17.69 3.01 0.50
N TRP A 5 18.61 2.20 1.01
CA TRP A 5 18.81 1.95 2.43
C TRP A 5 19.20 3.21 3.20
N ILE A 6 20.11 4.03 2.66
CA ILE A 6 20.55 5.30 3.27
C ILE A 6 19.41 6.32 3.26
N LEU A 7 18.65 6.45 2.17
CA LEU A 7 17.49 7.34 2.09
C LEU A 7 16.37 6.88 3.00
N VAL A 8 16.06 5.58 3.04
CA VAL A 8 15.08 4.98 3.94
C VAL A 8 15.53 5.12 5.40
N SER A 9 16.82 4.88 5.70
CA SER A 9 17.36 5.02 7.05
C SER A 9 17.39 6.48 7.52
N TYR A 10 17.74 7.43 6.66
CA TYR A 10 17.71 8.86 6.98
C TYR A 10 16.27 9.36 7.24
N TRP A 11 15.33 8.93 6.41
CA TRP A 11 13.91 9.17 6.60
C TRP A 11 13.38 8.46 7.86
N TYR A 12 13.76 7.21 8.07
CA TYR A 12 13.41 6.41 9.24
C TYR A 12 13.86 7.07 10.55
N MET A 13 15.13 7.51 10.64
CA MET A 13 15.65 8.20 11.85
C MET A 13 14.92 9.51 12.14
N LYS A 14 14.62 10.32 11.12
CA LYS A 14 13.92 11.60 11.28
C LYS A 14 12.46 11.45 11.67
N TYR A 15 11.80 10.33 11.33
CA TYR A 15 10.37 10.10 11.60
C TYR A 15 10.11 9.10 12.73
N VAL A 16 11.02 8.18 13.03
CA VAL A 16 10.95 7.31 14.22
C VAL A 16 11.01 8.14 15.51
N GLU A 17 11.79 9.20 15.53
CA GLU A 17 11.81 10.16 16.64
C GLU A 17 10.43 10.80 16.89
N VAL A 18 9.65 11.05 15.85
CA VAL A 18 8.29 11.60 15.91
C VAL A 18 7.25 10.54 16.30
N VAL A 19 7.48 9.27 15.98
CA VAL A 19 6.55 8.15 16.29
C VAL A 19 6.77 7.61 17.71
N ILE A 20 8.01 7.59 18.19
CA ILE A 20 8.36 7.11 19.53
C ILE A 20 8.07 8.15 20.62
N TYR A 21 8.04 9.44 20.28
CA TYR A 21 7.66 10.53 21.17
C TYR A 21 6.37 11.20 20.70
N PRO A 22 5.17 10.61 20.93
CA PRO A 22 3.93 11.33 20.71
C PRO A 22 3.90 12.57 21.62
N PRO A 23 3.32 13.69 21.17
CA PRO A 23 3.18 14.88 22.00
C PRO A 23 2.46 14.52 23.31
N ARG A 24 3.03 14.93 24.42
CA ARG A 24 2.70 14.59 25.82
C ARG A 24 1.28 14.92 26.34
N ASN A 25 0.26 15.01 25.48
CA ASN A 25 -1.10 15.45 25.87
C ASN A 25 -2.21 14.41 25.67
N LEU A 26 -1.88 13.12 25.60
CA LEU A 26 -2.89 12.08 25.80
C LEU A 26 -2.75 11.58 27.25
N GLY A 27 -3.54 12.19 28.15
CA GLY A 27 -3.60 11.75 29.53
C GLY A 27 -3.96 10.28 29.63
N GLU A 28 -3.17 9.54 30.41
CA GLU A 28 -3.23 8.08 30.62
C GLU A 28 -4.59 7.52 31.08
N LYS A 29 -5.60 8.36 31.31
CA LYS A 29 -6.85 7.94 31.97
C LYS A 29 -7.90 7.25 31.08
N ASN A 30 -7.74 7.17 29.74
CA ASN A 30 -8.79 6.59 28.89
C ASN A 30 -8.25 5.91 27.61
N MET A 31 -7.15 5.18 27.67
CA MET A 31 -6.58 4.53 26.46
C MET A 31 -7.54 3.51 25.85
N GLY A 32 -8.25 2.71 26.65
CA GLY A 32 -9.24 1.75 26.16
C GLY A 32 -10.48 2.40 25.56
N ALA A 33 -10.98 3.48 26.17
CA ALA A 33 -12.10 4.25 25.62
C ALA A 33 -11.71 4.99 24.33
N GLY A 34 -10.47 5.48 24.25
CA GLY A 34 -9.91 6.12 23.07
C GLY A 34 -9.78 5.16 21.87
N LEU A 35 -9.27 3.94 22.10
CA LEU A 35 -9.16 2.90 21.08
C LEU A 35 -10.55 2.48 20.54
N THR A 36 -11.51 2.24 21.44
CA THR A 36 -12.87 1.87 21.03
C THR A 36 -13.53 2.98 20.21
N ALA A 37 -13.37 4.24 20.60
CA ALA A 37 -13.87 5.39 19.86
C ALA A 37 -13.19 5.52 18.48
N TYR A 38 -11.87 5.30 18.42
CA TYR A 38 -11.11 5.29 17.18
C TYR A 38 -11.65 4.22 16.21
N PHE A 39 -11.69 2.96 16.63
CA PHE A 39 -12.21 1.90 15.76
C PHE A 39 -13.66 2.16 15.36
N LYS A 40 -14.52 2.65 16.27
CA LYS A 40 -15.89 3.00 15.93
C LYS A 40 -15.96 4.09 14.85
N SER A 41 -15.10 5.10 14.88
CA SER A 41 -15.05 6.15 13.85
C SER A 41 -14.54 5.62 12.51
N GLU A 42 -13.54 4.76 12.51
CA GLU A 42 -12.96 4.18 11.30
C GLU A 42 -13.94 3.24 10.56
N PHE A 43 -14.81 2.53 11.31
CA PHE A 43 -15.83 1.63 10.75
C PHE A 43 -17.22 2.28 10.64
N SER A 44 -17.35 3.60 10.84
CA SER A 44 -18.57 4.35 10.62
C SER A 44 -18.55 5.10 9.29
N ASN A 45 -19.76 5.52 8.84
CA ASN A 45 -19.96 6.36 7.66
C ASN A 45 -19.38 5.78 6.36
N TRP A 46 -19.47 4.46 6.19
CA TRP A 46 -19.08 3.80 4.95
C TRP A 46 -20.14 3.98 3.88
N GLY A 47 -19.72 4.30 2.66
CA GLY A 47 -20.59 4.30 1.49
C GLY A 47 -21.08 2.89 1.16
N LYS A 48 -22.31 2.77 0.66
CA LYS A 48 -22.87 1.47 0.25
C LYS A 48 -22.02 0.79 -0.82
N GLY A 49 -21.47 1.57 -1.76
CA GLY A 49 -20.64 1.04 -2.84
C GLY A 49 -19.33 0.42 -2.33
N GLU A 50 -18.62 1.11 -1.44
CA GLU A 50 -17.38 0.63 -0.85
C GLU A 50 -17.61 -0.59 0.04
N THR A 51 -18.71 -0.60 0.82
CA THR A 51 -19.09 -1.73 1.64
C THR A 51 -19.36 -2.97 0.79
N ILE A 52 -20.20 -2.83 -0.26
CA ILE A 52 -20.47 -3.93 -1.19
C ILE A 52 -19.17 -4.40 -1.86
N TRP A 53 -18.34 -3.48 -2.34
CA TRP A 53 -17.07 -3.81 -2.97
C TRP A 53 -16.15 -4.61 -2.04
N LEU A 54 -15.95 -4.15 -0.80
CA LEU A 54 -15.08 -4.80 0.18
C LEU A 54 -15.56 -6.23 0.50
N PHE A 55 -16.84 -6.37 0.83
CA PHE A 55 -17.37 -7.68 1.24
C PHE A 55 -17.50 -8.64 0.05
N SER A 56 -17.87 -8.18 -1.15
CA SER A 56 -17.92 -9.04 -2.33
C SER A 56 -16.53 -9.50 -2.76
N ALA A 57 -15.52 -8.61 -2.77
CA ALA A 57 -14.15 -8.98 -3.05
C ALA A 57 -13.60 -9.99 -2.02
N SER A 58 -13.89 -9.75 -0.72
CA SER A 58 -13.49 -10.67 0.34
C SER A 58 -14.14 -12.04 0.20
N ALA A 59 -15.44 -12.10 -0.14
CA ALA A 59 -16.16 -13.35 -0.34
C ALA A 59 -15.65 -14.13 -1.56
N VAL A 60 -15.35 -13.45 -2.67
CA VAL A 60 -14.76 -14.06 -3.86
C VAL A 60 -13.39 -14.64 -3.55
N ILE A 61 -12.51 -13.87 -2.91
CA ILE A 61 -11.17 -14.35 -2.53
C ILE A 61 -11.30 -15.58 -1.62
N LEU A 62 -12.10 -15.49 -0.56
CA LEU A 62 -12.27 -16.59 0.38
C LEU A 62 -12.83 -17.85 -0.30
N GLY A 63 -13.89 -17.71 -1.10
CA GLY A 63 -14.51 -18.83 -1.80
C GLY A 63 -13.57 -19.51 -2.79
N LEU A 64 -12.87 -18.73 -3.61
CA LEU A 64 -11.93 -19.28 -4.58
C LEU A 64 -10.69 -19.86 -3.90
N SER A 65 -10.15 -19.23 -2.88
CA SER A 65 -9.00 -19.75 -2.14
C SER A 65 -9.31 -21.07 -1.43
N LEU A 66 -10.51 -21.21 -0.86
CA LEU A 66 -10.95 -22.49 -0.29
C LEU A 66 -11.18 -23.57 -1.35
N TYR A 67 -11.71 -23.19 -2.52
CA TYR A 67 -11.92 -24.11 -3.63
C TYR A 67 -10.58 -24.67 -4.18
N TRP A 68 -9.55 -23.85 -4.28
CA TRP A 68 -8.22 -24.26 -4.74
C TRP A 68 -7.31 -24.80 -3.63
N GLY A 69 -7.76 -24.82 -2.38
CA GLY A 69 -6.98 -25.36 -1.27
C GLY A 69 -5.79 -24.47 -0.86
N ASP A 70 -5.91 -23.15 -1.02
CA ASP A 70 -4.83 -22.22 -0.68
C ASP A 70 -4.49 -22.25 0.82
N SER A 71 -3.26 -21.88 1.13
CA SER A 71 -2.78 -21.84 2.51
C SER A 71 -3.54 -20.81 3.35
N LEU A 72 -3.74 -21.10 4.63
CA LEU A 72 -4.34 -20.16 5.58
C LEU A 72 -3.61 -18.81 5.58
N LEU A 73 -2.27 -18.84 5.48
CA LEU A 73 -1.46 -17.63 5.42
C LEU A 73 -1.73 -16.82 4.15
N GLY A 74 -1.90 -17.49 2.99
CA GLY A 74 -2.30 -16.85 1.73
C GLY A 74 -3.65 -16.15 1.84
N ILE A 75 -4.62 -16.82 2.44
CA ILE A 75 -5.95 -16.25 2.68
C ILE A 75 -5.89 -15.02 3.60
N ILE A 76 -5.14 -15.10 4.71
CA ILE A 76 -4.96 -13.96 5.63
C ILE A 76 -4.28 -12.79 4.92
N ALA A 77 -3.21 -13.06 4.17
CA ALA A 77 -2.52 -12.03 3.40
C ALA A 77 -3.47 -11.35 2.40
N ALA A 78 -4.23 -12.13 1.64
CA ALA A 78 -5.14 -11.61 0.63
C ALA A 78 -6.27 -10.78 1.25
N LEU A 79 -6.93 -11.27 2.29
CA LEU A 79 -8.02 -10.56 2.95
C LEU A 79 -7.52 -9.27 3.61
N THR A 80 -6.45 -9.33 4.39
CA THR A 80 -5.89 -8.12 5.05
C THR A 80 -5.39 -7.11 4.04
N GLY A 81 -4.83 -7.56 2.92
CA GLY A 81 -4.42 -6.70 1.83
C GLY A 81 -5.58 -5.99 1.14
N VAL A 82 -6.66 -6.72 0.81
CA VAL A 82 -7.86 -6.11 0.21
C VAL A 82 -8.50 -5.10 1.16
N TRP A 83 -8.59 -5.43 2.45
CA TRP A 83 -9.08 -4.48 3.45
C TRP A 83 -8.19 -3.23 3.50
N CYS A 84 -6.85 -3.40 3.49
CA CYS A 84 -5.91 -2.29 3.44
C CYS A 84 -6.18 -1.36 2.25
N VAL A 85 -6.24 -1.86 1.02
CA VAL A 85 -6.36 -0.99 -0.17
C VAL A 85 -7.75 -0.38 -0.33
N VAL A 86 -8.82 -1.07 0.06
CA VAL A 86 -10.18 -0.52 0.02
C VAL A 86 -10.33 0.59 1.07
N LEU A 87 -9.86 0.37 2.30
CA LEU A 87 -9.86 1.38 3.36
C LEU A 87 -8.95 2.57 3.01
N THR A 88 -7.82 2.34 2.33
CA THR A 88 -6.99 3.42 1.75
C THR A 88 -7.81 4.25 0.77
N GLY A 89 -8.57 3.59 -0.10
CA GLY A 89 -9.46 4.24 -1.05
C GLY A 89 -10.56 5.08 -0.38
N MET A 90 -11.08 4.59 0.75
CA MET A 90 -12.04 5.32 1.57
C MET A 90 -11.41 6.48 2.37
N GLY A 91 -10.09 6.58 2.41
CA GLY A 91 -9.38 7.58 3.22
C GLY A 91 -9.39 7.29 4.71
N LYS A 92 -9.53 6.02 5.12
CA LYS A 92 -9.56 5.58 6.52
C LYS A 92 -8.18 5.18 7.02
N SER A 93 -7.73 5.76 8.14
CA SER A 93 -6.37 5.54 8.65
C SER A 93 -6.14 4.11 9.16
N VAL A 94 -7.18 3.39 9.53
CA VAL A 94 -7.10 1.97 9.93
C VAL A 94 -6.56 1.06 8.82
N CYS A 95 -6.54 1.51 7.56
CA CYS A 95 -5.94 0.79 6.44
C CYS A 95 -4.49 0.35 6.74
N PHE A 96 -3.71 1.18 7.42
CA PHE A 96 -2.33 0.86 7.79
C PHE A 96 -2.21 -0.27 8.82
N VAL A 97 -3.22 -0.47 9.67
CA VAL A 97 -3.27 -1.62 10.61
C VAL A 97 -3.40 -2.93 9.82
N PHE A 98 -4.31 -2.97 8.85
CA PHE A 98 -4.42 -4.11 7.94
C PHE A 98 -3.17 -4.27 7.07
N GLY A 99 -2.57 -3.16 6.65
CA GLY A 99 -1.30 -3.13 5.92
C GLY A 99 -0.15 -3.79 6.68
N ILE A 100 -0.03 -3.57 7.99
CA ILE A 100 1.00 -4.21 8.82
C ILE A 100 0.88 -5.75 8.77
N VAL A 101 -0.32 -6.28 8.92
CA VAL A 101 -0.55 -7.73 8.85
C VAL A 101 -0.28 -8.25 7.44
N ASN A 102 -0.80 -7.55 6.42
CA ASN A 102 -0.59 -7.94 5.03
C ASN A 102 0.89 -8.02 4.65
N VAL A 103 1.69 -6.98 4.92
CA VAL A 103 3.10 -6.94 4.51
C VAL A 103 3.94 -8.02 5.18
N LEU A 104 3.63 -8.41 6.41
CA LEU A 104 4.33 -9.50 7.10
C LEU A 104 3.98 -10.86 6.49
N CYS A 105 2.68 -11.14 6.27
CA CYS A 105 2.24 -12.38 5.63
C CYS A 105 2.76 -12.48 4.18
N TYR A 106 2.65 -11.40 3.42
CA TYR A 106 3.09 -11.36 2.03
C TYR A 106 4.62 -11.50 1.90
N ALA A 107 5.40 -10.90 2.81
CA ALA A 107 6.85 -11.08 2.84
C ALA A 107 7.23 -12.56 3.04
N TYR A 108 6.54 -13.27 3.93
CA TYR A 108 6.78 -14.68 4.15
C TYR A 108 6.45 -15.53 2.92
N ILE A 109 5.31 -15.28 2.27
CA ILE A 109 4.89 -15.97 1.02
C ILE A 109 5.89 -15.70 -0.11
N SER A 110 6.29 -14.43 -0.26
CA SER A 110 7.28 -14.01 -1.26
C SER A 110 8.65 -14.65 -1.03
N TYR A 111 9.03 -14.90 0.22
CA TYR A 111 10.25 -15.63 0.56
C TYR A 111 10.18 -17.06 0.06
N GLY A 112 9.07 -17.77 0.26
CA GLY A 112 8.83 -19.12 -0.27
C GLY A 112 8.86 -19.17 -1.80
N ALA A 113 8.32 -18.14 -2.46
CA ALA A 113 8.35 -17.97 -3.92
C ALA A 113 9.71 -17.46 -4.45
N LYS A 114 10.71 -17.24 -3.59
CA LYS A 114 12.04 -16.70 -3.92
C LYS A 114 12.02 -15.29 -4.53
N TYR A 115 10.99 -14.50 -4.25
CA TYR A 115 10.88 -13.09 -4.64
C TYR A 115 11.54 -12.19 -3.58
N TYR A 116 12.85 -12.29 -3.45
CA TYR A 116 13.61 -11.62 -2.39
C TYR A 116 13.51 -10.09 -2.44
N GLY A 117 13.32 -9.50 -3.62
CA GLY A 117 13.05 -8.07 -3.78
C GLY A 117 11.76 -7.66 -3.07
N GLU A 118 10.68 -8.45 -3.23
CA GLU A 118 9.41 -8.26 -2.52
C GLU A 118 9.57 -8.43 -1.01
N VAL A 119 10.33 -9.43 -0.54
CA VAL A 119 10.62 -9.62 0.89
C VAL A 119 11.26 -8.36 1.47
N MET A 120 12.28 -7.83 0.81
CA MET A 120 12.99 -6.63 1.28
C MET A 120 12.11 -5.39 1.24
N LEU A 121 11.31 -5.21 0.17
CA LEU A 121 10.40 -4.09 0.02
C LEU A 121 9.34 -4.11 1.12
N ASN A 122 8.77 -5.26 1.42
CA ASN A 122 7.73 -5.39 2.44
C ASN A 122 8.28 -5.22 3.86
N THR A 123 9.41 -5.85 4.19
CA THR A 123 9.96 -5.83 5.55
C THR A 123 10.70 -4.54 5.89
N LEU A 124 11.51 -4.02 4.96
CA LEU A 124 12.37 -2.88 5.23
C LEU A 124 11.75 -1.53 4.85
N TYR A 125 10.74 -1.53 3.96
CA TYR A 125 10.10 -0.30 3.51
C TYR A 125 8.64 -0.21 3.92
N TYR A 126 7.76 -1.10 3.45
CA TYR A 126 6.34 -0.97 3.74
C TYR A 126 5.99 -1.16 5.20
N PHE A 127 6.61 -2.12 5.89
CA PHE A 127 6.34 -2.35 7.30
C PHE A 127 6.53 -1.07 8.15
N PRO A 128 7.68 -0.38 8.16
CA PRO A 128 7.82 0.88 8.89
C PRO A 128 6.94 2.00 8.31
N MET A 129 6.70 2.04 6.98
CA MET A 129 5.86 3.07 6.39
C MET A 129 4.38 2.97 6.78
N ASN A 130 3.88 1.79 7.16
CA ASN A 130 2.53 1.67 7.70
C ASN A 130 2.38 2.42 9.05
N PHE A 131 3.38 2.40 9.92
CA PHE A 131 3.34 3.17 11.16
C PHE A 131 3.38 4.67 10.90
N VAL A 132 4.24 5.10 9.98
CA VAL A 132 4.33 6.51 9.56
C VAL A 132 3.00 6.96 8.94
N GLY A 133 2.40 6.13 8.10
CA GLY A 133 1.11 6.39 7.45
C GLY A 133 -0.02 6.52 8.47
N LEU A 134 -0.10 5.59 9.41
CA LEU A 134 -1.08 5.63 10.50
C LEU A 134 -0.99 6.94 11.29
N TYR A 135 0.21 7.37 11.64
CA TYR A 135 0.42 8.64 12.33
C TYR A 135 0.02 9.86 11.49
N ILE A 136 0.50 9.94 10.23
CA ILE A 136 0.24 11.08 9.35
C ILE A 136 -1.27 11.18 9.05
N TRP A 137 -1.92 10.08 8.71
CA TRP A 137 -3.33 10.10 8.35
C TRP A 137 -4.21 10.43 9.54
N ASN A 138 -3.97 9.88 10.72
CA ASN A 138 -4.71 10.23 11.94
C ASN A 138 -4.65 11.72 12.25
N LYS A 139 -3.50 12.37 11.99
CA LYS A 139 -3.34 13.83 12.19
C LYS A 139 -4.16 14.64 11.18
N HIS A 140 -4.46 14.08 10.00
CA HIS A 140 -5.14 14.79 8.90
C HIS A 140 -6.54 14.22 8.60
N THR A 141 -7.07 13.40 9.47
CA THR A 141 -8.45 12.90 9.37
C THR A 141 -9.42 14.01 9.79
N ASN A 142 -10.39 14.29 8.91
CA ASN A 142 -11.49 15.18 9.22
C ASN A 142 -12.41 14.51 10.27
N LYS A 143 -12.69 15.20 11.36
CA LYS A 143 -13.49 14.67 12.47
C LYS A 143 -14.96 14.45 12.12
N GLU A 144 -15.49 15.15 11.12
CA GLU A 144 -16.89 15.05 10.69
C GLU A 144 -17.11 13.85 9.75
N THR A 145 -16.21 13.68 8.77
CA THR A 145 -16.31 12.60 7.77
C THR A 145 -15.58 11.33 8.20
N GLY A 146 -14.59 11.43 9.09
CA GLY A 146 -13.70 10.34 9.45
C GLY A 146 -12.79 9.91 8.29
N GLU A 147 -12.58 10.76 7.29
CA GLU A 147 -11.74 10.52 6.12
C GLU A 147 -10.61 11.56 6.05
N VAL A 148 -9.50 11.20 5.42
CA VAL A 148 -8.41 12.17 5.17
C VAL A 148 -8.73 13.08 3.99
N ASP A 149 -8.16 14.28 4.00
CA ASP A 149 -8.22 15.22 2.87
C ASP A 149 -7.46 14.66 1.67
N LYS A 150 -8.13 14.55 0.52
CA LYS A 150 -7.51 14.13 -0.73
C LYS A 150 -6.97 15.35 -1.49
N ARG A 151 -5.85 15.16 -2.21
CA ARG A 151 -5.12 16.24 -2.88
C ARG A 151 -4.71 15.85 -4.29
N HIS A 152 -4.46 16.86 -5.13
CA HIS A 152 -3.80 16.70 -6.43
C HIS A 152 -2.40 17.32 -6.40
N LEU A 153 -1.52 16.79 -7.22
CA LEU A 153 -0.25 17.44 -7.55
C LEU A 153 -0.48 18.56 -8.57
N THR A 154 0.21 19.69 -8.39
CA THR A 154 0.34 20.66 -9.47
C THR A 154 1.03 20.04 -10.68
N ASN A 155 0.75 20.53 -11.89
CA ASN A 155 1.33 20.00 -13.13
C ASN A 155 2.87 20.02 -13.08
N LYS A 156 3.47 21.03 -12.44
CA LYS A 156 4.93 21.10 -12.25
C LYS A 156 5.45 19.94 -11.40
N LYS A 157 4.78 19.61 -10.29
CA LYS A 157 5.17 18.49 -9.42
C LYS A 157 4.94 17.14 -10.10
N ARG A 158 3.84 16.96 -10.86
CA ARG A 158 3.62 15.76 -11.68
C ARG A 158 4.78 15.51 -12.63
N LEU A 159 5.20 16.55 -13.37
CA LEU A 159 6.32 16.45 -14.30
C LEU A 159 7.64 16.11 -13.59
N ILE A 160 7.94 16.77 -12.47
CA ILE A 160 9.16 16.52 -11.69
C ILE A 160 9.19 15.08 -11.17
N ILE A 161 8.08 14.59 -10.61
CA ILE A 161 7.98 13.22 -10.09
C ILE A 161 8.09 12.20 -11.22
N ALA A 162 7.43 12.44 -12.36
CA ALA A 162 7.50 11.55 -13.52
C ALA A 162 8.92 11.46 -14.06
N LEU A 163 9.58 12.61 -14.33
CA LEU A 163 10.97 12.64 -14.82
C LEU A 163 11.94 12.04 -13.79
N GLY A 164 11.79 12.37 -12.51
CA GLY A 164 12.60 11.80 -11.43
C GLY A 164 12.45 10.29 -11.33
N SER A 165 11.23 9.77 -11.46
CA SER A 165 10.97 8.33 -11.45
C SER A 165 11.59 7.64 -12.67
N ILE A 166 11.49 8.22 -13.87
CA ILE A 166 12.11 7.67 -15.09
C ILE A 166 13.63 7.58 -14.92
N VAL A 167 14.26 8.66 -14.46
CA VAL A 167 15.72 8.69 -14.22
C VAL A 167 16.12 7.64 -13.18
N ALA A 168 15.37 7.55 -12.06
CA ALA A 168 15.64 6.58 -11.01
C ALA A 168 15.48 5.13 -11.52
N ILE A 169 14.45 4.84 -12.34
CA ILE A 169 14.22 3.53 -12.97
C ILE A 169 15.41 3.16 -13.85
N VAL A 170 15.89 4.09 -14.69
CA VAL A 170 17.03 3.81 -15.58
C VAL A 170 18.30 3.54 -14.76
N ILE A 171 18.61 4.40 -13.80
CA ILE A 171 19.82 4.25 -12.97
C ILE A 171 19.78 2.94 -12.18
N TYR A 172 18.66 2.66 -11.50
CA TYR A 172 18.51 1.45 -10.70
C TYR A 172 18.47 0.19 -11.58
N GLY A 173 17.84 0.26 -12.77
CA GLY A 173 17.84 -0.82 -13.76
C GLY A 173 19.24 -1.17 -14.27
N VAL A 174 20.10 -0.15 -14.51
CA VAL A 174 21.50 -0.38 -14.87
C VAL A 174 22.25 -1.06 -13.72
N ILE A 175 22.05 -0.62 -12.48
CA ILE A 175 22.66 -1.27 -11.29
C ILE A 175 22.23 -2.72 -11.18
N LEU A 176 20.92 -3.01 -11.28
CA LEU A 176 20.40 -4.39 -11.22
C LEU A 176 20.94 -5.27 -12.37
N LYS A 177 21.09 -4.69 -13.57
CA LYS A 177 21.68 -5.39 -14.72
C LYS A 177 23.14 -5.78 -14.44
N HIS A 178 23.93 -4.89 -13.88
CA HIS A 178 25.33 -5.19 -13.49
C HIS A 178 25.42 -6.21 -12.35
N MET A 179 24.39 -6.34 -11.52
CA MET A 179 24.30 -7.35 -10.48
C MET A 179 23.78 -8.72 -10.99
N GLY A 180 23.49 -8.86 -12.29
CA GLY A 180 23.04 -10.11 -12.90
C GLY A 180 21.52 -10.36 -12.76
N GLY A 181 20.71 -9.33 -12.56
CA GLY A 181 19.25 -9.47 -12.49
C GLY A 181 18.63 -9.98 -13.81
N ASN A 182 17.63 -10.87 -13.75
CA ASN A 182 17.01 -11.45 -14.94
C ASN A 182 16.16 -10.43 -15.73
N LEU A 183 15.40 -9.58 -15.06
CA LEU A 183 14.53 -8.55 -15.65
C LEU A 183 14.78 -7.20 -14.97
N PRO A 184 16.02 -6.66 -15.05
CA PRO A 184 16.48 -5.56 -14.20
C PRO A 184 15.65 -4.29 -14.35
N TYR A 185 15.17 -3.97 -15.54
CA TYR A 185 14.37 -2.77 -15.76
C TYR A 185 12.90 -2.91 -15.32
N ILE A 186 12.34 -4.13 -15.37
CA ILE A 186 10.98 -4.39 -14.84
C ILE A 186 11.02 -4.36 -13.31
N ASP A 187 11.99 -4.99 -12.70
CA ASP A 187 12.20 -4.97 -11.25
C ASP A 187 12.49 -3.55 -10.75
N SER A 188 13.32 -2.80 -11.47
CA SER A 188 13.55 -1.39 -11.17
C SER A 188 12.27 -0.54 -11.27
N LEU A 189 11.47 -0.74 -12.31
CA LEU A 189 10.23 -0.01 -12.53
C LEU A 189 9.24 -0.27 -11.37
N THR A 190 9.00 -1.53 -11.04
CA THR A 190 8.07 -1.88 -9.96
C THR A 190 8.55 -1.33 -8.62
N THR A 191 9.84 -1.47 -8.29
CA THR A 191 10.42 -0.96 -7.04
C THR A 191 10.31 0.56 -6.93
N ILE A 192 10.76 1.30 -7.93
CA ILE A 192 10.76 2.78 -7.88
C ILE A 192 9.33 3.33 -7.88
N LEU A 193 8.42 2.77 -8.70
CA LEU A 193 7.02 3.21 -8.69
C LEU A 193 6.32 2.86 -7.39
N SER A 194 6.59 1.72 -6.77
CA SER A 194 6.06 1.33 -5.46
C SER A 194 6.48 2.30 -4.36
N ILE A 195 7.77 2.66 -4.31
CA ILE A 195 8.29 3.65 -3.36
C ILE A 195 7.62 5.01 -3.58
N THR A 196 7.56 5.46 -4.82
CA THR A 196 6.93 6.74 -5.17
C THR A 196 5.43 6.74 -4.85
N ALA A 197 4.70 5.68 -5.20
CA ALA A 197 3.28 5.54 -4.90
C ALA A 197 3.00 5.58 -3.40
N GLN A 198 3.79 4.86 -2.60
CA GLN A 198 3.65 4.87 -1.14
C GLN A 198 3.91 6.26 -0.54
N ILE A 199 4.89 6.99 -1.03
CA ILE A 199 5.12 8.39 -0.61
C ILE A 199 3.90 9.25 -0.95
N LEU A 200 3.35 9.15 -2.17
CA LEU A 200 2.14 9.87 -2.55
C LEU A 200 0.91 9.45 -1.72
N THR A 201 0.82 8.17 -1.32
CA THR A 201 -0.20 7.69 -0.37
C THR A 201 -0.11 8.43 0.96
N LEU A 202 1.09 8.56 1.54
CA LEU A 202 1.28 9.30 2.79
C LEU A 202 0.87 10.77 2.69
N TYR A 203 1.11 11.39 1.54
CA TYR A 203 0.69 12.76 1.24
C TYR A 203 -0.76 12.88 0.77
N ARG A 204 -1.51 11.77 0.70
CA ARG A 204 -2.92 11.71 0.32
C ARG A 204 -3.21 12.21 -1.10
N VAL A 205 -2.31 11.93 -2.02
CA VAL A 205 -2.33 12.43 -3.40
C VAL A 205 -3.03 11.45 -4.33
N ALA A 206 -3.97 11.92 -5.15
CA ALA A 206 -4.77 11.08 -6.04
C ALA A 206 -3.92 10.35 -7.10
N GLU A 207 -2.82 10.96 -7.56
CA GLU A 207 -1.92 10.37 -8.56
C GLU A 207 -1.22 9.09 -8.10
N GLN A 208 -1.20 8.78 -6.79
CA GLN A 208 -0.73 7.50 -6.28
C GLN A 208 -1.39 6.31 -6.98
N TRP A 209 -2.69 6.43 -7.26
CA TRP A 209 -3.48 5.35 -7.86
C TRP A 209 -3.03 4.98 -9.27
N ILE A 210 -2.53 5.95 -10.05
CA ILE A 210 -1.95 5.69 -11.37
C ILE A 210 -0.71 4.81 -11.24
N LEU A 211 0.16 5.15 -10.27
CA LEU A 211 1.38 4.37 -10.03
C LEU A 211 1.04 2.97 -9.52
N TRP A 212 0.08 2.86 -8.60
CA TRP A 212 -0.42 1.57 -8.14
C TRP A 212 -1.02 0.72 -9.26
N MET A 213 -1.74 1.30 -10.24
CA MET A 213 -2.23 0.54 -11.41
C MET A 213 -1.08 -0.12 -12.17
N VAL A 214 0.01 0.62 -12.42
CA VAL A 214 1.19 0.08 -13.15
C VAL A 214 1.86 -1.03 -12.34
N VAL A 215 2.10 -0.81 -11.06
CA VAL A 215 2.70 -1.80 -10.16
C VAL A 215 1.84 -3.06 -10.08
N ASN A 216 0.53 -2.89 -9.85
CA ASN A 216 -0.39 -4.01 -9.73
C ASN A 216 -0.45 -4.85 -11.00
N ALA A 217 -0.46 -4.23 -12.20
CA ALA A 217 -0.45 -4.95 -13.46
C ALA A 217 0.82 -5.80 -13.63
N ALA A 218 1.98 -5.24 -13.30
CA ALA A 218 3.25 -5.98 -13.34
C ALA A 218 3.27 -7.14 -12.33
N THR A 219 2.72 -6.93 -11.15
CA THR A 219 2.68 -7.95 -10.09
C THR A 219 1.66 -9.06 -10.39
N ILE A 220 0.51 -8.72 -11.01
CA ILE A 220 -0.44 -9.72 -11.52
C ILE A 220 0.24 -10.64 -12.54
N PHE A 221 1.04 -10.08 -13.45
CA PHE A 221 1.80 -10.89 -14.39
C PHE A 221 2.76 -11.84 -13.68
N MET A 222 3.53 -11.35 -12.69
CA MET A 222 4.50 -12.13 -11.93
C MET A 222 3.84 -13.29 -11.18
N TRP A 223 2.76 -13.04 -10.43
CA TRP A 223 2.04 -14.08 -9.70
C TRP A 223 1.20 -14.99 -10.61
N GLY A 224 0.74 -14.48 -11.77
CA GLY A 224 0.10 -15.28 -12.80
C GLY A 224 1.03 -16.33 -13.38
N VAL A 225 2.30 -15.98 -13.66
CA VAL A 225 3.33 -16.95 -14.08
C VAL A 225 3.62 -17.96 -12.97
N ASN A 226 3.73 -17.50 -11.71
CA ASN A 226 3.94 -18.39 -10.56
C ASN A 226 2.81 -19.41 -10.42
N PHE A 227 1.55 -18.97 -10.54
CA PHE A 227 0.39 -19.84 -10.51
C PHE A 227 0.36 -20.83 -11.68
N ALA A 228 0.68 -20.40 -12.90
CA ALA A 228 0.75 -21.25 -14.08
C ALA A 228 1.83 -22.35 -13.98
N GLN A 229 2.84 -22.16 -13.13
CA GLN A 229 3.88 -23.15 -12.82
C GLN A 229 3.42 -24.19 -11.77
N GLY A 230 2.15 -24.15 -11.35
CA GLY A 230 1.58 -25.11 -10.40
C GLY A 230 1.78 -24.76 -8.93
N ASN A 231 2.16 -23.51 -8.60
CA ASN A 231 2.27 -23.09 -7.22
C ASN A 231 0.91 -22.66 -6.65
N GLU A 232 0.64 -23.06 -5.42
CA GLU A 232 -0.62 -22.80 -4.72
C GLU A 232 -0.62 -21.39 -4.10
N ASN A 233 -0.82 -20.35 -4.93
CA ASN A 233 -0.85 -18.94 -4.47
C ASN A 233 -1.98 -18.16 -5.13
N ILE A 234 -3.15 -18.79 -5.32
CA ILE A 234 -4.29 -18.17 -5.99
C ILE A 234 -4.82 -16.96 -5.20
N ALA A 235 -4.85 -17.03 -3.86
CA ALA A 235 -5.31 -15.93 -3.00
C ALA A 235 -4.47 -14.66 -3.24
N VAL A 236 -3.16 -14.81 -3.38
CA VAL A 236 -2.26 -13.69 -3.66
C VAL A 236 -2.49 -13.11 -5.05
N LEU A 237 -2.67 -13.95 -6.07
CA LEU A 237 -3.00 -13.49 -7.43
C LEU A 237 -4.32 -12.72 -7.43
N LEU A 238 -5.38 -13.26 -6.81
CA LEU A 238 -6.68 -12.60 -6.69
C LEU A 238 -6.59 -11.28 -5.91
N MET A 239 -5.80 -11.22 -4.85
CA MET A 239 -5.52 -10.01 -4.10
C MET A 239 -5.01 -8.90 -5.03
N TRP A 240 -4.01 -9.18 -5.87
CA TRP A 240 -3.45 -8.19 -6.80
C TRP A 240 -4.42 -7.77 -7.89
N MET A 241 -5.30 -8.68 -8.37
CA MET A 241 -6.38 -8.33 -9.30
C MET A 241 -7.37 -7.35 -8.65
N VAL A 242 -7.77 -7.59 -7.41
CA VAL A 242 -8.63 -6.67 -6.64
C VAL A 242 -7.93 -5.34 -6.41
N TYR A 243 -6.63 -5.32 -6.11
CA TYR A 243 -5.84 -4.09 -5.97
C TYR A 243 -5.86 -3.25 -7.24
N PHE A 244 -5.68 -3.89 -8.41
CA PHE A 244 -5.74 -3.19 -9.68
C PHE A 244 -7.11 -2.55 -9.91
N LEU A 245 -8.19 -3.31 -9.77
CA LEU A 245 -9.55 -2.79 -9.92
C LEU A 245 -9.85 -1.68 -8.92
N ASN A 246 -9.46 -1.87 -7.67
CA ASN A 246 -9.60 -0.84 -6.64
C ASN A 246 -8.84 0.44 -7.01
N ALA A 247 -7.61 0.33 -7.53
CA ALA A 247 -6.83 1.49 -7.93
C ALA A 247 -7.52 2.29 -9.05
N VAL A 248 -8.14 1.61 -10.03
CA VAL A 248 -8.92 2.25 -11.10
C VAL A 248 -10.10 3.03 -10.50
N PHE A 249 -10.93 2.39 -9.66
CA PHE A 249 -12.10 3.03 -9.07
C PHE A 249 -11.70 4.22 -8.17
N MET A 250 -10.67 4.03 -7.36
CA MET A 250 -10.25 5.06 -6.39
C MET A 250 -9.54 6.24 -7.06
N TYR A 251 -8.89 6.05 -8.20
CA TYR A 251 -8.37 7.16 -8.98
C TYR A 251 -9.48 8.13 -9.40
N TYR A 252 -10.59 7.62 -9.94
CA TYR A 252 -11.73 8.45 -10.32
C TYR A 252 -12.36 9.16 -9.12
N ARG A 253 -12.56 8.44 -8.02
CA ARG A 253 -13.13 9.01 -6.79
C ARG A 253 -12.23 10.12 -6.24
N TRP A 254 -10.96 9.82 -5.99
CA TRP A 254 -10.01 10.77 -5.41
C TRP A 254 -9.79 11.98 -6.30
N SER A 255 -9.73 11.80 -7.62
CA SER A 255 -9.60 12.90 -8.58
C SER A 255 -10.80 13.84 -8.54
N LYS A 256 -12.02 13.32 -8.30
CA LYS A 256 -13.22 14.12 -8.15
C LYS A 256 -13.24 14.90 -6.83
N GLU A 257 -12.86 14.25 -5.74
CA GLU A 257 -12.87 14.83 -4.39
C GLU A 257 -11.73 15.87 -4.20
N ALA A 258 -10.57 15.62 -4.83
CA ALA A 258 -9.40 16.48 -4.74
C ALA A 258 -9.44 17.74 -5.64
N LYS A 259 -10.49 17.93 -6.45
CA LYS A 259 -10.55 18.95 -7.52
C LYS A 259 -10.16 20.38 -7.10
N ASN A 260 -10.35 20.72 -5.83
CA ASN A 260 -10.08 22.06 -5.29
C ASN A 260 -8.87 22.08 -4.32
N ASN A 261 -8.09 21.01 -4.26
CA ASN A 261 -7.03 20.80 -3.25
C ASN A 261 -5.70 20.45 -3.93
N GLU A 262 -5.09 21.40 -4.63
CA GLU A 262 -3.76 21.19 -5.26
C GLU A 262 -2.62 21.50 -4.27
N ILE A 263 -1.54 20.71 -4.33
CA ILE A 263 -0.29 20.91 -3.57
C ILE A 263 0.93 21.01 -4.48
#